data_63e3366e31b6766a94d7dbc00436b5a8
#
_entry.id   63e3366e31b6766a94d7dbc00436b5a8
#
_cell.length_a   1.000
_cell.length_b   1.000
_cell.length_c   1.000
_cell.angle_alpha   90.00
_cell.angle_beta   90.00
_cell.angle_gamma   90.00
#
_symmetry.space_group_name_H-M   'P 1'
#
loop_
_entity.id
_entity.type
_entity.pdbx_description
1 polymer ?
#
loop_
_entity_poly.entity_id
_entity_poly.type
_entity_poly.pdbx_seq_one_letter_code
_entity_poly.pdbx_strand_id
1 'polypeptide(L)'
;MNKFTAIVLAAGSGKRMEQEIPKQYMKIGDAPLMVHCLRTFQESKVTQIVLVVAPGDVEKCRKEIIEKYHIDKCVAIVEGGEERYNSVYAGLMAVDDGYVLIHDCARAFVTVD
;
A
#
# COMPACT_ATOMS: atom_id res chain seq x y z
N MET A 1 -20.10 3.60 -14.77
CA MET A 1 -19.28 4.32 -13.83
C MET A 1 -17.84 3.94 -13.93
N ASN A 2 -16.99 4.92 -13.91
CA ASN A 2 -15.56 4.65 -14.01
C ASN A 2 -15.00 4.24 -12.67
N LYS A 3 -14.14 3.24 -12.69
CA LYS A 3 -13.39 2.88 -11.51
C LYS A 3 -12.16 3.77 -11.40
N PHE A 4 -11.83 4.10 -10.19
CA PHE A 4 -10.63 4.87 -9.91
C PHE A 4 -9.90 4.12 -8.81
N THR A 5 -8.83 3.46 -9.18
CA THR A 5 -8.11 2.57 -8.28
C THR A 5 -6.80 3.22 -7.83
N ALA A 6 -6.56 3.22 -6.54
CA ALA A 6 -5.27 3.62 -6.01
C ALA A 6 -4.46 2.35 -5.75
N ILE A 7 -3.32 2.25 -6.42
CA ILE A 7 -2.36 1.18 -6.16
C ILE A 7 -1.35 1.73 -5.17
N VAL A 8 -1.37 1.20 -3.95
CA VAL A 8 -0.49 1.68 -2.90
C VAL A 8 0.66 0.71 -2.78
N LEU A 9 1.85 1.19 -3.08
CA LEU A 9 3.06 0.36 -3.06
C LEU A 9 3.66 0.40 -1.67
N ALA A 10 3.59 -0.72 -1.00
CA ALA A 10 4.14 -0.85 0.34
C ALA A 10 5.06 -2.05 0.45
N ALA A 11 5.64 -2.46 -0.68
CA ALA A 11 6.52 -3.60 -0.72
C ALA A 11 7.98 -3.21 -0.59
N GLY A 12 8.24 -1.95 -0.29
CA GLY A 12 9.60 -1.48 -0.17
C GLY A 12 10.38 -2.32 0.81
N SER A 13 11.60 -2.64 0.44
CA SER A 13 12.37 -3.54 1.24
C SER A 13 13.13 -2.79 2.31
N GLY A 14 13.35 -3.46 3.39
CA GLY A 14 14.25 -2.96 4.39
C GLY A 14 15.61 -3.58 4.30
N LYS A 15 15.98 -4.05 3.15
CA LYS A 15 17.15 -4.89 3.07
C LYS A 15 18.42 -4.19 3.44
N ARG A 16 18.50 -2.90 3.27
CA ARG A 16 19.74 -2.25 3.61
C ARG A 16 19.87 -2.01 5.10
N MET A 17 18.80 -2.11 5.83
CA MET A 17 18.83 -1.93 7.28
C MET A 17 18.11 -3.10 7.89
N GLU A 18 18.73 -4.22 7.85
CA GLU A 18 18.04 -5.45 8.16
C GLU A 18 17.46 -5.49 9.56
N GLN A 19 17.95 -4.66 10.44
CA GLN A 19 17.42 -4.68 11.79
C GLN A 19 16.29 -3.72 12.01
N GLU A 20 15.96 -2.93 11.01
CA GLU A 20 14.95 -1.93 11.18
C GLU A 20 13.66 -2.35 10.54
N ILE A 21 12.58 -1.87 11.13
CA ILE A 21 11.28 -2.09 10.55
C ILE A 21 11.18 -1.26 9.29
N PRO A 22 10.68 -1.83 8.19
CA PRO A 22 10.47 -1.03 6.98
C PRO A 22 9.60 0.17 7.28
N LYS A 23 9.86 1.26 6.57
CA LYS A 23 9.19 2.53 6.86
C LYS A 23 7.69 2.42 6.85
N GLN A 24 7.13 1.63 5.95
CA GLN A 24 5.68 1.55 5.84
C GLN A 24 5.03 0.95 7.09
N TYR A 25 5.79 0.22 7.89
CA TYR A 25 5.27 -0.35 9.13
C TYR A 25 5.57 0.49 10.35
N MET A 26 6.35 1.54 10.22
CA MET A 26 6.70 2.35 11.38
C MET A 26 5.51 3.19 11.80
N LYS A 27 5.29 3.24 13.10
CA LYS A 27 4.17 4.00 13.62
C LYS A 27 4.44 5.49 13.59
N ILE A 28 3.44 6.22 13.13
CA ILE A 28 3.44 7.67 13.16
C ILE A 28 2.17 8.04 13.92
N GLY A 29 2.34 8.47 15.16
CA GLY A 29 1.18 8.71 15.99
C GLY A 29 0.52 7.40 16.38
N ASP A 30 -0.73 7.21 16.02
CA ASP A 30 -1.50 6.06 16.46
C ASP A 30 -1.49 4.89 15.50
N ALA A 31 -0.81 5.00 14.36
CA ALA A 31 -0.90 3.95 13.34
C ALA A 31 0.35 3.91 12.50
N PRO A 32 0.63 2.77 11.87
CA PRO A 32 1.74 2.69 10.92
C PRO A 32 1.57 3.65 9.75
N LEU A 33 2.67 4.04 9.16
CA LEU A 33 2.65 4.92 8.00
C LEU A 33 1.73 4.38 6.92
N MET A 34 1.78 3.06 6.69
CA MET A 34 0.94 2.44 5.68
C MET A 34 -0.54 2.74 5.91
N VAL A 35 -0.96 2.71 7.18
CA VAL A 35 -2.36 2.98 7.49
C VAL A 35 -2.71 4.42 7.17
N HIS A 36 -1.81 5.35 7.46
CA HIS A 36 -2.09 6.76 7.13
C HIS A 36 -2.25 6.95 5.63
N CYS A 37 -1.41 6.29 4.85
CA CYS A 37 -1.54 6.34 3.40
C CYS A 37 -2.89 5.78 2.95
N LEU A 38 -3.26 4.64 3.52
CA LEU A 38 -4.52 4.00 3.12
C LEU A 38 -5.72 4.83 3.52
N ARG A 39 -5.66 5.46 4.69
CA ARG A 39 -6.76 6.32 5.14
C ARG A 39 -6.96 7.49 4.20
N THR A 40 -5.87 8.05 3.69
CA THR A 40 -5.99 9.15 2.74
C THR A 40 -6.83 8.74 1.54
N PHE A 41 -6.59 7.54 1.01
CA PHE A 41 -7.35 7.08 -0.14
C PHE A 41 -8.74 6.58 0.26
N GLN A 42 -8.87 6.04 1.46
CA GLN A 42 -10.17 5.62 1.95
C GLN A 42 -11.16 6.78 1.96
N GLU A 43 -10.66 7.98 2.24
CA GLU A 43 -11.51 9.15 2.34
C GLU A 43 -11.52 10.00 1.07
N SER A 44 -10.85 9.53 0.04
CA SER A 44 -10.75 10.29 -1.21
C SER A 44 -11.81 9.81 -2.20
N LYS A 45 -11.67 10.30 -3.43
CA LYS A 45 -12.59 9.91 -4.50
C LYS A 45 -12.28 8.58 -5.14
N VAL A 46 -11.15 7.95 -4.77
CA VAL A 46 -10.87 6.63 -5.34
C VAL A 46 -11.98 5.68 -4.94
N THR A 47 -12.29 4.76 -5.83
CA THR A 47 -13.35 3.81 -5.57
C THR A 47 -12.84 2.52 -4.96
N GLN A 48 -11.58 2.22 -5.16
CA GLN A 48 -11.01 1.00 -4.58
C GLN A 48 -9.50 1.16 -4.43
N ILE A 49 -8.92 0.32 -3.59
CA ILE A 49 -7.50 0.33 -3.28
C ILE A 49 -6.95 -1.07 -3.53
N VAL A 50 -5.79 -1.13 -4.17
CA VAL A 50 -5.02 -2.36 -4.29
C VAL A 50 -3.72 -2.12 -3.52
N LEU A 51 -3.47 -2.95 -2.52
CA LEU A 51 -2.28 -2.82 -1.69
C LEU A 51 -1.24 -3.82 -2.13
N VAL A 52 -0.03 -3.35 -2.40
CA VAL A 52 1.07 -4.21 -2.82
C VAL A 52 2.07 -4.28 -1.67
N VAL A 53 2.31 -5.48 -1.18
CA VAL A 53 3.15 -5.68 0.00
C VAL A 53 4.31 -6.62 -0.33
N ALA A 54 5.24 -6.73 0.60
CA ALA A 54 6.37 -7.62 0.42
C ALA A 54 5.92 -9.07 0.38
N PRO A 55 6.64 -9.92 -0.34
CA PRO A 55 6.30 -11.35 -0.34
C PRO A 55 6.25 -11.89 1.07
N GLY A 56 5.19 -12.62 1.35
CA GLY A 56 5.00 -13.19 2.68
C GLY A 56 4.22 -12.32 3.63
N ASP A 57 3.91 -11.09 3.25
CA ASP A 57 3.24 -10.16 4.17
C ASP A 57 1.75 -10.02 3.92
N VAL A 58 1.18 -10.77 2.99
CA VAL A 58 -0.22 -10.58 2.63
C VAL A 58 -1.14 -10.81 3.82
N GLU A 59 -0.98 -11.95 4.50
CA GLU A 59 -1.87 -12.24 5.63
C GLU A 59 -1.65 -11.30 6.80
N LYS A 60 -0.41 -10.95 7.05
CA LYS A 60 -0.11 -10.00 8.10
C LYS A 60 -0.81 -8.67 7.83
N CYS A 61 -0.72 -8.19 6.61
CA CYS A 61 -1.33 -6.91 6.27
C CYS A 61 -2.85 -7.00 6.29
N ARG A 62 -3.40 -8.14 5.85
CA ARG A 62 -4.84 -8.30 5.91
C ARG A 62 -5.36 -8.14 7.32
N LYS A 63 -4.72 -8.79 8.26
CA LYS A 63 -5.21 -8.78 9.65
C LYS A 63 -4.81 -7.55 10.40
N GLU A 64 -3.57 -7.12 10.27
CA GLU A 64 -3.04 -6.06 11.13
C GLU A 64 -3.21 -4.67 10.54
N ILE A 65 -3.51 -4.58 9.26
CA ILE A 65 -3.66 -3.29 8.61
C ILE A 65 -5.10 -3.10 8.13
N ILE A 66 -5.54 -3.97 7.25
CA ILE A 66 -6.83 -3.77 6.60
C ILE A 66 -7.98 -4.01 7.57
N GLU A 67 -7.97 -5.14 8.25
CA GLU A 67 -9.07 -5.46 9.15
C GLU A 67 -9.01 -4.64 10.43
N LYS A 68 -7.82 -4.47 10.97
CA LYS A 68 -7.69 -3.76 12.23
C LYS A 68 -8.11 -2.29 12.10
N TYR A 69 -7.79 -1.67 10.99
CA TYR A 69 -8.07 -0.25 10.81
C TYR A 69 -9.24 0.01 9.88
N HIS A 70 -9.95 -1.04 9.46
CA HIS A 70 -11.20 -0.90 8.70
C HIS A 70 -10.99 -0.16 7.38
N ILE A 71 -10.04 -0.63 6.59
CA ILE A 71 -9.79 -0.02 5.28
C ILE A 71 -10.72 -0.70 4.27
N ASP A 72 -11.91 -0.16 4.17
CA ASP A 72 -13.00 -0.84 3.46
C ASP A 72 -12.83 -0.83 1.94
N LYS A 73 -12.12 0.13 1.40
CA LYS A 73 -11.96 0.21 -0.05
C LYS A 73 -10.90 -0.74 -0.59
N CYS A 74 -10.14 -1.39 0.28
CA CYS A 74 -9.09 -2.30 -0.17
C CYS A 74 -9.72 -3.57 -0.70
N VAL A 75 -9.58 -3.79 -2.01
CA VAL A 75 -10.21 -4.94 -2.65
C VAL A 75 -9.22 -6.06 -2.91
N ALA A 76 -7.93 -5.79 -2.83
CA ALA A 76 -6.93 -6.81 -3.08
C ALA A 76 -5.64 -6.46 -2.37
N ILE A 77 -4.96 -7.48 -1.88
CA ILE A 77 -3.61 -7.35 -1.35
C ILE A 77 -2.76 -8.34 -2.14
N VAL A 78 -1.74 -7.82 -2.80
CA VAL A 78 -0.91 -8.66 -3.66
C VAL A 78 0.56 -8.49 -3.27
N GLU A 79 1.37 -9.45 -3.68
CA GLU A 79 2.79 -9.42 -3.39
C GLU A 79 3.54 -8.70 -4.48
N GLY A 80 4.44 -7.81 -4.09
CA GLY A 80 5.32 -7.18 -5.04
C GLY A 80 6.59 -7.99 -5.22
N GLY A 81 7.55 -7.41 -5.92
CA GLY A 81 8.82 -8.06 -6.16
C GLY A 81 9.95 -7.22 -5.61
N GLU A 82 11.16 -7.57 -6.03
CA GLU A 82 12.33 -6.90 -5.52
C GLU A 82 12.48 -5.48 -6.02
N GLU A 83 12.06 -5.25 -7.25
CA GLU A 83 12.20 -3.93 -7.85
C GLU A 83 10.85 -3.24 -7.84
N ARG A 84 10.90 -1.91 -7.86
CA ARG A 84 9.67 -1.15 -7.84
C ARG A 84 8.77 -1.52 -9.02
N TYR A 85 9.34 -1.76 -10.19
CA TYR A 85 8.49 -2.08 -11.34
C TYR A 85 7.79 -3.42 -11.17
N ASN A 86 8.38 -4.34 -10.43
CA ASN A 86 7.69 -5.61 -10.13
C ASN A 86 6.42 -5.34 -9.33
N SER A 87 6.53 -4.44 -8.37
CA SER A 87 5.37 -4.13 -7.53
C SER A 87 4.31 -3.39 -8.31
N VAL A 88 4.72 -2.46 -9.17
CA VAL A 88 3.76 -1.75 -10.00
C VAL A 88 3.02 -2.73 -10.90
N TYR A 89 3.76 -3.65 -11.51
CA TYR A 89 3.16 -4.63 -12.38
C TYR A 89 2.16 -5.50 -11.64
N ALA A 90 2.55 -5.96 -10.44
CA ALA A 90 1.66 -6.80 -9.65
C ALA A 90 0.36 -6.06 -9.33
N GLY A 91 0.47 -4.79 -8.97
CA GLY A 91 -0.71 -4.01 -8.68
C GLY A 91 -1.59 -3.83 -9.91
N LEU A 92 -0.97 -3.53 -11.05
CA LEU A 92 -1.73 -3.33 -12.27
C LEU A 92 -2.47 -4.59 -12.70
N MET A 93 -1.88 -5.76 -12.46
CA MET A 93 -2.53 -7.01 -12.82
C MET A 93 -3.78 -7.27 -11.99
N ALA A 94 -3.92 -6.60 -10.87
CA ALA A 94 -5.10 -6.75 -10.02
C ALA A 94 -6.21 -5.77 -10.38
N VAL A 95 -5.96 -4.87 -11.34
CA VAL A 95 -6.94 -3.88 -11.75
C VAL A 95 -7.48 -4.29 -13.10
N ASP A 96 -8.81 -4.32 -13.24
CA ASP A 96 -9.39 -4.79 -14.49
C ASP A 96 -9.69 -3.65 -15.45
N ASP A 97 -10.06 -2.48 -14.98
CA ASP A 97 -10.27 -1.34 -15.88
C ASP A 97 -10.35 -0.07 -15.07
N GLY A 98 -10.50 1.06 -15.77
CA GLY A 98 -10.67 2.34 -15.13
C GLY A 98 -9.36 3.09 -14.99
N TYR A 99 -9.42 4.15 -14.20
CA TYR A 99 -8.24 4.99 -13.97
C TYR A 99 -7.43 4.43 -12.81
N VAL A 100 -6.13 4.63 -12.89
CA VAL A 100 -5.21 4.10 -11.90
C VAL A 100 -4.28 5.21 -11.41
N LEU A 101 -4.16 5.31 -10.11
CA LEU A 101 -3.20 6.18 -9.46
C LEU A 101 -2.21 5.30 -8.70
N ILE A 102 -0.93 5.53 -8.91
CA ILE A 102 0.09 4.74 -8.22
C ILE A 102 0.74 5.63 -7.16
N HIS A 103 0.70 5.17 -5.93
CA HIS A 103 1.25 5.91 -4.80
C HIS A 103 2.27 5.05 -4.08
N ASP A 104 3.46 5.57 -3.91
CA ASP A 104 4.52 4.87 -3.20
C ASP A 104 4.45 5.27 -1.73
N CYS A 105 4.07 4.33 -0.90
CA CYS A 105 3.84 4.61 0.51
C CYS A 105 5.07 5.20 1.19
N ALA A 106 6.24 4.67 0.87
CA ALA A 106 7.45 5.13 1.54
C ALA A 106 7.79 6.58 1.22
N ARG A 107 7.30 7.09 0.10
CA ARG A 107 7.60 8.45 -0.28
C ARG A 107 6.79 9.49 0.47
N ALA A 108 5.79 9.05 1.22
CA ALA A 108 5.00 9.99 1.98
C ALA A 108 5.84 10.79 2.95
N PHE A 109 6.92 10.20 3.44
CA PHE A 109 7.82 10.93 4.33
C PHE A 109 8.58 12.02 3.59
N VAL A 110 8.95 11.73 2.36
CA VAL A 110 9.87 12.60 1.64
C VAL A 110 9.19 13.88 1.21
N THR A 111 7.93 13.79 0.93
CA THR A 111 7.23 14.93 0.34
C THR A 111 6.82 15.97 1.34
N VAL A 112 7.14 15.76 2.59
CA VAL A 112 6.63 16.66 3.61
C VAL A 112 7.33 18.00 3.60
N ASP A 113 8.59 18.01 3.29
CA ASP A 113 9.27 19.30 3.33
C ASP A 113 8.99 20.16 2.11
#